data_5c182c0af901fc7fb133e1d66413ad77
#
_entry.id   5c182c0af901fc7fb133e1d66413ad77
#
_cell.length_a   1.000
_cell.length_b   1.000
_cell.length_c   1.000
_cell.angle_alpha   90.00
_cell.angle_beta   90.00
_cell.angle_gamma   90.00
#
_symmetry.space_group_name_H-M   'P 1'
#
loop_
_entity.id
_entity.type
_entity.pdbx_description
1 polymer ?
#
loop_
_entity_poly.entity_id
_entity_poly.type
_entity_poly.pdbx_seq_one_letter_code
_entity_poly.pdbx_strand_id
1 'polypeptide(L)'
;GTCGYWGVCGAAAGAGIFMSVMTGSGPLHKDAWPFPQKLVSVILSRLADVGGPRCCKRTSRIAIEKTIRFYSQFSSVKIPLSSVLCKYFEDNKECIREDCPYYPVNK
;
A
#
# COMPACT_ATOMS: atom_id res chain seq x y z
N GLY A 1 -0.41 15.73 3.60
CA GLY A 1 -1.39 16.08 3.59
C GLY A 1 -2.89 15.91 3.75
N THR A 2 -3.63 16.38 2.78
CA THR A 2 -5.10 16.37 2.86
C THR A 2 -5.69 14.96 2.88
N CYS A 3 -4.99 13.97 2.30
CA CYS A 3 -5.49 12.60 2.27
C CYS A 3 -5.76 12.04 3.67
N GLY A 4 -5.03 12.50 4.68
CA GLY A 4 -5.25 12.08 6.05
C GLY A 4 -6.63 12.46 6.59
N TYR A 5 -7.21 13.54 6.08
CA TYR A 5 -8.53 13.99 6.50
C TYR A 5 -9.65 13.26 5.77
N TRP A 6 -9.34 12.65 4.63
CA TRP A 6 -10.35 11.97 3.80
C TRP A 6 -10.45 10.48 4.11
N GLY A 7 -9.52 9.98 4.92
CA GLY A 7 -9.50 8.55 5.24
C GLY A 7 -9.01 7.67 4.10
N VAL A 8 -8.43 8.26 3.06
CA VAL A 8 -7.90 7.50 1.93
C VAL A 8 -6.47 7.94 1.67
N CYS A 9 -5.53 7.07 2.00
CA CYS A 9 -4.11 7.34 1.72
C CYS A 9 -3.86 7.33 0.21
N GLY A 10 -3.09 8.33 -0.27
CA GLY A 10 -2.76 8.44 -1.68
C GLY A 10 -2.02 7.23 -2.23
N ALA A 11 -1.21 6.56 -1.41
CA ALA A 11 -0.53 5.35 -1.84
C ALA A 11 -1.53 4.23 -2.17
N ALA A 12 -2.57 4.08 -1.35
CA ALA A 12 -3.61 3.09 -1.60
C ALA A 12 -4.42 3.45 -2.85
N ALA A 13 -4.78 4.72 -3.00
CA ALA A 13 -5.50 5.19 -4.18
C ALA A 13 -4.68 4.97 -5.45
N GLY A 14 -3.36 5.24 -5.39
CA GLY A 14 -2.46 5.01 -6.53
C GLY A 14 -2.40 3.55 -6.94
N ALA A 15 -2.37 2.64 -5.96
CA ALA A 15 -2.40 1.20 -6.24
C ALA A 15 -3.71 0.81 -6.92
N GLY A 16 -4.83 1.41 -6.49
CA GLY A 16 -6.14 1.19 -7.12
C GLY A 16 -6.15 1.64 -8.58
N ILE A 17 -5.55 2.80 -8.87
CA ILE A 17 -5.43 3.30 -10.23
C ILE A 17 -4.61 2.34 -11.09
N PHE A 18 -3.48 1.87 -10.55
CA PHE A 18 -2.65 0.88 -11.23
C PHE A 18 -3.47 -0.37 -11.60
N MET A 19 -4.21 -0.90 -10.63
CA MET A 19 -5.00 -2.11 -10.85
C MET A 19 -6.12 -1.86 -11.86
N SER A 20 -6.72 -0.68 -11.84
CA SER A 20 -7.75 -0.30 -12.83
C SER A 20 -7.20 -0.34 -14.24
N VAL A 21 -5.99 0.21 -14.43
CA VAL A 21 -5.33 0.21 -15.75
C VAL A 21 -4.99 -1.21 -16.18
N MET A 22 -4.43 -2.01 -15.28
CA MET A 22 -3.99 -3.37 -15.60
C MET A 22 -5.13 -4.33 -15.90
N THR A 23 -6.30 -4.12 -15.27
CA THR A 23 -7.45 -5.01 -15.47
C THR A 23 -8.46 -4.44 -16.47
N GLY A 24 -8.23 -3.22 -16.97
CA GLY A 24 -9.17 -2.57 -17.87
C GLY A 24 -10.45 -2.16 -17.17
N SER A 25 -10.37 -1.89 -15.88
CA SER A 25 -11.55 -1.52 -15.08
C SER A 25 -12.00 -0.09 -15.36
N GLY A 26 -13.30 0.13 -15.17
CA GLY A 26 -13.90 1.46 -15.23
C GLY A 26 -15.23 1.42 -14.52
N PRO A 27 -15.90 2.57 -14.40
CA PRO A 27 -17.14 2.66 -13.61
C PRO A 27 -18.25 1.72 -14.08
N LEU A 28 -18.23 1.36 -15.37
CA LEU A 28 -19.28 0.53 -15.96
C LEU A 28 -18.82 -0.89 -16.29
N HIS A 29 -17.63 -1.29 -15.87
CA HIS A 29 -17.08 -2.60 -16.17
C HIS A 29 -17.36 -3.56 -15.00
N LYS A 30 -18.47 -4.28 -15.11
CA LYS A 30 -18.97 -5.15 -14.04
C LYS A 30 -17.94 -6.15 -13.51
N ASP A 31 -17.24 -6.82 -14.42
CA ASP A 31 -16.33 -7.91 -14.02
C ASP A 31 -15.00 -7.42 -13.47
N ALA A 32 -14.50 -6.31 -13.99
CA ALA A 32 -13.21 -5.78 -13.56
C ALA A 32 -13.31 -4.79 -12.39
N TRP A 33 -14.47 -4.18 -12.20
CA TRP A 33 -14.69 -3.14 -11.19
C TRP A 33 -14.27 -3.56 -9.78
N PRO A 34 -14.54 -4.79 -9.32
CA PRO A 34 -14.20 -5.18 -7.95
C PRO A 34 -12.70 -5.24 -7.66
N PHE A 35 -11.85 -5.48 -8.66
CA PHE A 35 -10.42 -5.70 -8.41
C PHE A 35 -9.72 -4.49 -7.80
N PRO A 36 -9.79 -3.28 -8.37
CA PRO A 36 -9.15 -2.14 -7.72
C PRO A 36 -9.76 -1.81 -6.36
N GLN A 37 -11.07 -1.99 -6.20
CA GLN A 37 -11.74 -1.77 -4.92
C GLN A 37 -11.20 -2.72 -3.85
N LYS A 38 -11.06 -3.99 -4.20
CA LYS A 38 -10.55 -4.99 -3.27
C LYS A 38 -9.10 -4.71 -2.87
N LEU A 39 -8.26 -4.37 -3.82
CA LEU A 39 -6.86 -4.06 -3.55
C LEU A 39 -6.75 -2.86 -2.60
N VAL A 40 -7.47 -1.78 -2.88
CA VAL A 40 -7.46 -0.60 -2.04
C VAL A 40 -7.92 -0.94 -0.62
N SER A 41 -8.95 -1.78 -0.49
CA SER A 41 -9.47 -2.17 0.82
C SER A 41 -8.41 -2.94 1.65
N VAL A 42 -7.67 -3.83 1.01
CA VAL A 42 -6.61 -4.61 1.66
C VAL A 42 -5.49 -3.68 2.14
N ILE A 43 -5.09 -2.74 1.30
CA ILE A 43 -4.04 -1.79 1.65
C ILE A 43 -4.49 -0.90 2.81
N LEU A 44 -5.69 -0.32 2.73
CA LEU A 44 -6.19 0.57 3.78
C LEU A 44 -6.33 -0.15 5.11
N SER A 45 -6.76 -1.41 5.07
CA SER A 45 -6.88 -2.22 6.29
C SER A 45 -5.50 -2.41 6.93
N ARG A 46 -4.48 -2.72 6.15
CA ARG A 46 -3.12 -2.90 6.67
C ARG A 46 -2.56 -1.59 7.22
N LEU A 47 -2.80 -0.47 6.52
CA LEU A 47 -2.35 0.83 6.99
C LEU A 47 -2.96 1.18 8.35
N ALA A 48 -4.24 0.89 8.52
CA ALA A 48 -4.94 1.12 9.77
C ALA A 48 -4.38 0.25 10.90
N ASP A 49 -4.05 -1.01 10.60
CA ASP A 49 -3.49 -1.93 11.58
C ASP A 49 -2.11 -1.49 12.07
N VAL A 50 -1.29 -0.98 11.16
CA VAL A 50 0.04 -0.47 11.54
C VAL A 50 -0.08 0.85 12.30
N GLY A 51 -1.03 1.67 11.90
CA GLY A 51 -1.34 2.91 12.59
C GLY A 51 -0.53 4.11 12.10
N GLY A 52 -0.86 5.27 12.69
CA GLY A 52 -0.21 6.52 12.38
C GLY A 52 0.86 6.88 13.39
N PRO A 53 1.37 8.10 13.32
CA PRO A 53 1.00 9.13 12.35
C PRO A 53 1.56 8.87 10.95
N ARG A 54 1.26 9.79 10.05
CA ARG A 54 1.61 9.67 8.63
C ARG A 54 3.09 9.41 8.41
N CYS A 55 3.37 8.46 7.54
CA CYS A 55 4.70 8.24 7.00
C CYS A 55 4.55 7.72 5.57
N CYS A 56 4.81 8.59 4.60
CA CYS A 56 4.61 8.28 3.20
C CYS A 56 5.52 7.15 2.70
N LYS A 57 6.72 7.01 3.26
CA LYS A 57 7.62 5.90 2.90
C LYS A 57 7.03 4.57 3.35
N ARG A 58 6.52 4.51 4.56
CA ARG A 58 5.89 3.30 5.12
C ARG A 58 4.63 2.93 4.33
N THR A 59 3.74 3.89 4.10
CA THR A 59 2.49 3.62 3.40
C THR A 59 2.72 3.23 1.95
N SER A 60 3.67 3.88 1.27
CA SER A 60 4.00 3.53 -0.11
C SER A 60 4.57 2.12 -0.21
N ARG A 61 5.43 1.73 0.72
CA ARG A 61 6.02 0.39 0.72
C ARG A 61 4.96 -0.68 0.98
N ILE A 62 4.07 -0.44 1.92
CA ILE A 62 2.97 -1.36 2.21
C ILE A 62 2.08 -1.50 0.97
N ALA A 63 1.76 -0.37 0.30
CA ALA A 63 0.95 -0.40 -0.91
C ALA A 63 1.61 -1.24 -2.00
N ILE A 64 2.92 -1.07 -2.21
CA ILE A 64 3.67 -1.82 -3.21
C ILE A 64 3.63 -3.32 -2.89
N GLU A 65 3.90 -3.70 -1.64
CA GLU A 65 3.89 -5.10 -1.23
C GLU A 65 2.54 -5.76 -1.44
N LYS A 66 1.46 -5.09 -1.03
CA LYS A 66 0.11 -5.63 -1.19
C LYS A 66 -0.29 -5.71 -2.67
N THR A 67 0.11 -4.73 -3.47
CA THR A 67 -0.17 -4.73 -4.90
C THR A 67 0.50 -5.90 -5.59
N ILE A 68 1.78 -6.15 -5.29
CA ILE A 68 2.53 -7.26 -5.89
C ILE A 68 1.91 -8.59 -5.51
N ARG A 69 1.57 -8.80 -4.24
CA ARG A 69 0.95 -10.04 -3.76
C ARG A 69 -0.43 -10.24 -4.39
N PHE A 70 -1.21 -9.18 -4.48
CA PHE A 70 -2.55 -9.25 -5.07
C PHE A 70 -2.47 -9.58 -6.55
N TYR A 71 -1.61 -8.88 -7.29
CA TYR A 71 -1.46 -9.07 -8.73
C TYR A 71 -0.92 -10.48 -9.05
N SER A 72 -0.05 -11.01 -8.22
CA SER A 72 0.52 -12.35 -8.42
C SER A 72 -0.53 -13.47 -8.35
N GLN A 73 -1.69 -13.21 -7.75
CA GLN A 73 -2.79 -14.18 -7.70
C GLN A 73 -3.50 -14.31 -9.03
N PHE A 74 -3.42 -13.31 -9.90
CA PHE A 74 -4.12 -13.30 -11.19
C PHE A 74 -3.19 -13.48 -12.36
N SER A 75 -1.91 -13.24 -12.18
CA SER A 75 -0.93 -13.23 -13.25
C SER A 75 0.07 -14.35 -13.07
N SER A 76 0.56 -14.88 -14.19
CA SER A 76 1.67 -15.85 -14.17
C SER A 76 3.00 -15.15 -13.86
N VAL A 77 3.05 -13.83 -13.96
CA VAL A 77 4.26 -13.07 -13.66
C VAL A 77 4.45 -13.00 -12.15
N LYS A 78 5.63 -13.38 -11.70
CA LYS A 78 6.01 -13.30 -10.29
C LYS A 78 7.03 -12.19 -10.12
N ILE A 79 6.69 -11.20 -9.30
CA ILE A 79 7.59 -10.10 -9.01
C ILE A 79 8.19 -10.34 -7.62
N PRO A 80 9.52 -10.48 -7.51
CA PRO A 80 10.13 -10.75 -6.22
C PRO A 80 10.03 -9.54 -5.29
N LEU A 81 9.80 -9.83 -4.02
CA LEU A 81 9.79 -8.80 -2.96
C LEU A 81 11.09 -8.90 -2.20
N SER A 82 11.79 -7.78 -2.06
CA SER A 82 12.99 -7.72 -1.25
C SER A 82 12.67 -7.22 0.14
N SER A 83 13.47 -7.66 1.12
CA SER A 83 13.42 -7.13 2.47
C SER A 83 13.85 -5.67 2.45
N VAL A 84 13.15 -4.83 3.20
CA VAL A 84 13.42 -3.40 3.25
C VAL A 84 13.53 -2.94 4.69
N LEU A 85 14.58 -2.17 4.95
CA LEU A 85 14.76 -1.48 6.22
C LEU A 85 14.77 0.02 5.96
N CYS A 86 14.09 0.76 6.80
CA CYS A 86 14.04 2.21 6.66
C CYS A 86 15.39 2.82 7.03
N LYS A 87 15.87 3.73 6.19
CA LYS A 87 17.12 4.47 6.41
C LYS A 87 16.88 5.87 6.96
N TYR A 88 15.63 6.27 7.09
CA TYR A 88 15.26 7.65 7.38
C TYR A 88 14.55 7.82 8.72
N PHE A 89 14.58 6.79 9.57
CA PHE A 89 13.83 6.82 10.83
C PHE A 89 14.31 7.93 11.77
N GLU A 90 15.57 8.28 11.73
CA GLU A 90 16.13 9.34 12.59
C GLU A 90 15.68 10.73 12.14
N ASP A 91 15.42 10.90 10.84
CA ASP A 91 15.03 12.18 10.25
C ASP A 91 13.53 12.41 10.31
N ASN A 92 12.75 11.41 10.66
CA ASN A 92 11.29 11.50 10.70
C ASN A 92 10.81 11.60 12.14
N LYS A 93 10.34 12.80 12.51
CA LYS A 93 9.83 13.06 13.87
C LYS A 93 8.56 12.25 14.18
N GLU A 94 7.87 11.79 13.14
CA GLU A 94 6.62 11.04 13.29
C GLU A 94 6.85 9.52 13.21
N CYS A 95 8.09 9.07 13.21
CA CYS A 95 8.42 7.65 13.12
C CYS A 95 7.90 6.89 14.35
N ILE A 96 7.19 5.78 14.11
CA ILE A 96 6.62 4.96 15.17
C ILE A 96 7.59 3.89 15.68
N ARG A 97 8.83 3.94 15.22
CA ARG A 97 9.93 3.10 15.71
C ARG A 97 9.59 1.61 15.59
N GLU A 98 9.66 0.86 16.67
CA GLU A 98 9.47 -0.59 16.70
C GLU A 98 8.10 -1.03 16.17
N ASP A 99 7.11 -0.15 16.18
CA ASP A 99 5.78 -0.47 15.65
C ASP A 99 5.74 -0.46 14.12
N CYS A 100 6.79 0.09 13.47
CA CYS A 100 6.88 0.13 12.01
C CYS A 100 7.50 -1.18 11.48
N PRO A 101 6.88 -1.82 10.47
CA PRO A 101 7.43 -3.06 9.90
C PRO A 101 8.81 -2.88 9.28
N TYR A 102 9.20 -1.65 8.93
CA TYR A 102 10.47 -1.37 8.25
C TYR A 102 11.52 -0.77 9.17
N TYR A 103 11.21 -0.63 10.45
CA TYR A 103 12.21 -0.16 11.41
C TYR A 103 13.29 -1.23 11.59
N PRO A 104 14.59 -0.83 11.62
CA PRO A 104 15.68 -1.82 11.58
C PRO A 104 15.64 -2.87 12.67
N VAL A 105 15.17 -2.53 13.87
CA VAL A 105 15.16 -3.48 15.00
C VAL A 105 14.03 -4.51 14.91
N ASN A 106 13.11 -4.36 13.96
CA ASN A 106 12.01 -5.31 13.76
C ASN A 106 12.37 -6.40 12.76
N LYS A 107 13.62 -6.46 12.34
CA LYS A 107 14.17 -7.51 11.49
C LYS A 107 15.11 -8.38 12.27
#